data_8efd61f335792332e8526b380c4934da
#
_entry.id   8efd61f335792332e8526b380c4934da
#
_cell.length_a   1.000
_cell.length_b   1.000
_cell.length_c   1.000
_cell.angle_alpha   90.00
_cell.angle_beta   90.00
_cell.angle_gamma   90.00
#
_symmetry.space_group_name_H-M   'P 1'
#
loop_
_entity.id
_entity.type
_entity.pdbx_description
1 polymer ?
#
loop_
_entity_poly.entity_id
_entity_poly.type
_entity_poly.pdbx_seq_one_letter_code
_entity_poly.pdbx_strand_id
1 'polypeptide(L)'
;MKYDFTTVLDRHGKDAIAVDFPPGQPKEGFDLIPMWVADMDFRAPQCVQDALADAVKFGIFGYSLPDQSYFEAVHGWFLRHHGWEVKREWMMHTPGSDTALAATVRAATRENDAVLLMPPVYY
;
A
#
# COMPACT_ATOMS: atom_id res chain seq x y z
N MET A 1 -10.02 0.11 21.33
CA MET A 1 -8.58 -0.21 21.42
C MET A 1 -7.81 1.09 21.19
N LYS A 2 -6.85 1.43 22.03
CA LYS A 2 -6.06 2.66 21.86
C LYS A 2 -4.80 2.30 21.08
N TYR A 3 -4.60 2.92 19.93
CA TYR A 3 -3.39 2.74 19.13
C TYR A 3 -2.23 3.55 19.73
N ASP A 4 -1.02 3.03 19.60
CA ASP A 4 0.20 3.72 20.00
C ASP A 4 0.80 4.49 18.80
N PHE A 5 0.74 5.82 18.89
CA PHE A 5 1.32 6.74 17.92
C PHE A 5 2.50 7.54 18.49
N THR A 6 3.04 7.12 19.64
CA THR A 6 4.08 7.84 20.38
C THR A 6 5.38 7.08 20.50
N THR A 7 5.34 5.74 20.45
CA THR A 7 6.55 4.92 20.51
C THR A 7 7.33 5.05 19.21
N VAL A 8 8.57 5.51 19.30
CA VAL A 8 9.51 5.54 18.19
C VAL A 8 10.06 4.14 17.98
N LEU A 9 9.90 3.61 16.78
CA LEU A 9 10.40 2.30 16.39
C LEU A 9 11.65 2.48 15.52
N ASP A 10 12.77 1.90 15.97
CA ASP A 10 13.98 1.87 15.16
C ASP A 10 13.84 0.83 14.03
N ARG A 11 13.92 1.31 12.81
CA ARG A 11 13.82 0.51 11.59
C ARG A 11 15.14 0.32 10.86
N HIS A 12 16.25 0.84 11.39
CA HIS A 12 17.57 0.65 10.81
C HIS A 12 17.97 -0.83 10.80
N GLY A 13 18.60 -1.27 9.72
CA GLY A 13 19.00 -2.66 9.54
C GLY A 13 17.83 -3.64 9.38
N LYS A 14 16.68 -3.15 8.94
CA LYS A 14 15.47 -3.94 8.63
C LYS A 14 15.11 -3.90 7.14
N ASP A 15 16.05 -3.49 6.29
CA ASP A 15 15.84 -3.27 4.86
C ASP A 15 14.72 -2.28 4.55
N ALA A 16 14.48 -1.34 5.46
CA ALA A 16 13.48 -0.31 5.33
C ALA A 16 13.98 0.79 4.37
N ILE A 17 13.43 0.86 3.17
CA ILE A 17 13.84 1.80 2.13
C ILE A 17 13.93 3.23 2.65
N ALA A 18 12.97 3.66 3.47
CA ALA A 18 12.90 5.02 3.99
C ALA A 18 14.14 5.42 4.80
N VAL A 19 14.71 4.49 5.57
CA VAL A 19 15.80 4.76 6.53
C VAL A 19 17.14 4.15 6.14
N ASP A 20 17.15 2.96 5.53
CA ASP A 20 18.38 2.25 5.18
C ASP A 20 18.94 2.67 3.80
N PHE A 21 18.08 3.21 2.91
CA PHE A 21 18.46 3.59 1.54
C PHE A 21 18.03 5.04 1.19
N PRO A 22 18.42 6.05 1.99
CA PRO A 22 18.02 7.42 1.74
C PRO A 22 18.63 7.95 0.44
N PRO A 23 17.94 8.82 -0.32
CA PRO A 23 18.44 9.36 -1.58
C PRO A 23 19.59 10.37 -1.41
N GLY A 24 19.92 10.73 -0.20
CA GLY A 24 20.99 11.68 0.13
C GLY A 24 21.57 11.47 1.51
N GLN A 25 22.60 12.23 1.83
CA GLN A 25 23.24 12.22 3.15
C GLN A 25 22.75 13.41 3.98
N PRO A 26 22.69 13.29 5.32
CA PRO A 26 22.38 14.42 6.19
C PRO A 26 23.48 15.49 6.06
N LYS A 27 23.12 16.73 6.28
CA LYS A 27 24.10 17.80 6.46
C LYS A 27 24.84 17.58 7.78
N GLU A 28 26.11 18.01 7.83
CA GLU A 28 26.91 17.93 9.05
C GLU A 28 26.18 18.56 10.25
N GLY A 29 26.07 17.83 11.35
CA GLY A 29 25.38 18.25 12.58
C GLY A 29 23.86 18.10 12.57
N PHE A 30 23.28 17.45 11.55
CA PHE A 30 21.85 17.20 11.47
C PHE A 30 21.55 15.71 11.26
N ASP A 31 20.49 15.22 11.86
CA ASP A 31 19.95 13.90 11.57
C ASP A 31 19.15 13.91 10.26
N LEU A 32 19.17 12.78 9.54
CA LEU A 32 18.33 12.60 8.38
C LEU A 32 16.92 12.18 8.81
N ILE A 33 15.93 13.00 8.50
CA ILE A 33 14.52 12.68 8.71
C ILE A 33 13.92 12.23 7.37
N PRO A 34 13.60 10.94 7.20
CA PRO A 34 13.04 10.46 5.94
C PRO A 34 11.59 10.93 5.76
N MET A 35 11.32 11.64 4.67
CA MET A 35 9.98 12.14 4.32
C MET A 35 9.66 11.88 2.82
N TRP A 36 10.34 10.94 2.20
CA TRP A 36 10.27 10.73 0.74
C TRP A 36 9.44 9.50 0.34
N VAL A 37 9.45 8.43 1.14
CA VAL A 37 8.61 7.27 0.92
C VAL A 37 7.33 7.42 1.76
N ALA A 38 6.18 7.17 1.18
CA ALA A 38 4.89 7.15 1.89
C ALA A 38 4.76 5.87 2.74
N ASP A 39 5.59 5.77 3.75
CA ASP A 39 5.74 4.64 4.65
C ASP A 39 5.54 5.11 6.09
N MET A 40 4.77 4.39 6.88
CA MET A 40 4.43 4.78 8.26
C MET A 40 5.34 4.09 9.26
N ASP A 41 5.80 4.84 10.28
CA ASP A 41 6.63 4.34 11.37
C ASP A 41 5.81 3.80 12.56
N PHE A 42 4.50 3.67 12.38
CA PHE A 42 3.61 3.09 13.38
C PHE A 42 3.40 1.60 13.15
N ARG A 43 3.21 0.86 14.24
CA ARG A 43 2.82 -0.55 14.14
C ARG A 43 1.48 -0.68 13.42
N ALA A 44 1.36 -1.70 12.59
CA ALA A 44 0.07 -2.08 12.04
C ALA A 44 -0.95 -2.35 13.16
N PRO A 45 -2.24 -2.09 12.95
CA PRO A 45 -3.29 -2.42 13.93
C PRO A 45 -3.20 -3.87 14.40
N GLN A 46 -3.51 -4.14 15.66
CA GLN A 46 -3.38 -5.47 16.25
C GLN A 46 -4.16 -6.52 15.46
N CYS A 47 -5.36 -6.20 15.00
CA CYS A 47 -6.18 -7.13 14.19
C CYS A 47 -5.49 -7.56 12.87
N VAL A 48 -4.66 -6.70 12.29
CA VAL A 48 -3.87 -7.05 11.10
C VAL A 48 -2.73 -7.99 11.47
N GLN A 49 -2.03 -7.68 12.58
CA GLN A 49 -0.94 -8.54 13.09
C GLN A 49 -1.45 -9.93 13.45
N ASP A 50 -2.61 -10.01 14.12
CA ASP A 50 -3.23 -11.27 14.54
C ASP A 50 -3.63 -12.10 13.31
N ALA A 51 -4.25 -11.49 12.29
CA ALA A 51 -4.62 -12.20 11.06
C ALA A 51 -3.40 -12.75 10.31
N LEU A 52 -2.30 -11.99 10.27
CA LEU A 52 -1.04 -12.47 9.67
C LEU A 52 -0.42 -13.61 10.49
N ALA A 53 -0.43 -13.50 11.82
CA ALA A 53 0.07 -14.54 12.71
C ALA A 53 -0.73 -15.85 12.57
N ASP A 54 -2.04 -15.77 12.45
CA ASP A 54 -2.90 -16.94 12.23
C ASP A 54 -2.62 -17.60 10.86
N ALA A 55 -2.41 -16.80 9.82
CA ALA A 55 -2.03 -17.34 8.51
C ALA A 55 -0.67 -18.07 8.55
N VAL A 56 0.33 -17.48 9.24
CA VAL A 56 1.64 -18.12 9.44
C VAL A 56 1.51 -19.41 10.26
N LYS A 57 0.72 -19.39 11.31
CA LYS A 57 0.46 -20.58 12.15
C LYS A 57 -0.24 -21.70 11.39
N PHE A 58 -1.14 -21.35 10.48
CA PHE A 58 -1.78 -22.33 9.58
C PHE A 58 -0.76 -22.98 8.64
N GLY A 59 0.23 -22.22 8.13
CA GLY A 59 1.43 -22.73 7.47
C GLY A 59 1.23 -23.30 6.06
N ILE A 60 0.07 -23.14 5.43
CA ILE A 60 -0.18 -23.59 4.06
C ILE A 60 -0.41 -22.36 3.18
N PHE A 61 0.55 -22.08 2.29
CA PHE A 61 0.56 -20.91 1.41
C PHE A 61 0.35 -21.33 -0.04
N GLY A 62 -0.86 -21.82 -0.34
CA GLY A 62 -1.26 -22.22 -1.68
C GLY A 62 -1.89 -21.07 -2.48
N TYR A 63 -2.47 -21.43 -3.62
CA TYR A 63 -3.26 -20.47 -4.41
C TYR A 63 -4.52 -20.09 -3.64
N SER A 64 -4.72 -18.79 -3.43
CA SER A 64 -5.91 -18.22 -2.79
C SER A 64 -6.47 -17.08 -3.62
N LEU A 65 -7.77 -16.89 -3.52
CA LEU A 65 -8.46 -15.76 -4.16
C LEU A 65 -9.08 -14.89 -3.07
N PRO A 66 -9.21 -13.58 -3.33
CA PRO A 66 -10.00 -12.71 -2.48
C PRO A 66 -11.42 -13.25 -2.36
N ASP A 67 -11.90 -13.41 -1.14
CA ASP A 67 -13.26 -13.86 -0.86
C ASP A 67 -14.29 -12.72 -0.90
N GLN A 68 -15.54 -13.05 -0.63
CA GLN A 68 -16.60 -12.06 -0.63
C GLN A 68 -16.36 -10.96 0.41
N SER A 69 -15.82 -11.30 1.58
CA SER A 69 -15.57 -10.34 2.66
C SER A 69 -14.57 -9.25 2.28
N TYR A 70 -13.58 -9.58 1.45
CA TYR A 70 -12.64 -8.61 0.89
C TYR A 70 -13.36 -7.54 0.06
N PHE A 71 -14.22 -7.97 -0.85
CA PHE A 71 -14.95 -7.04 -1.72
C PHE A 71 -15.98 -6.20 -0.95
N GLU A 72 -16.62 -6.77 0.07
CA GLU A 72 -17.50 -6.05 0.99
C GLU A 72 -16.76 -5.01 1.79
N ALA A 73 -15.55 -5.30 2.25
CA ALA A 73 -14.71 -4.34 2.96
C ALA A 73 -14.32 -3.16 2.05
N VAL A 74 -13.93 -3.43 0.80
CA VAL A 74 -13.61 -2.40 -0.20
C VAL A 74 -14.85 -1.54 -0.50
N HIS A 75 -15.98 -2.17 -0.82
CA HIS A 75 -17.26 -1.49 -1.05
C HIS A 75 -17.63 -0.58 0.12
N GLY A 76 -17.61 -1.14 1.34
CA GLY A 76 -17.96 -0.39 2.54
C GLY A 76 -17.00 0.79 2.83
N TRP A 77 -15.73 0.65 2.51
CA TRP A 77 -14.78 1.77 2.61
C TRP A 77 -15.15 2.91 1.68
N PHE A 78 -15.31 2.63 0.38
CA PHE A 78 -15.64 3.66 -0.61
C PHE A 78 -16.97 4.33 -0.33
N LEU A 79 -17.97 3.57 0.09
CA LEU A 79 -19.28 4.12 0.45
C LEU A 79 -19.17 5.08 1.66
N ARG A 80 -18.48 4.67 2.72
CA ARG A 80 -18.37 5.48 3.96
C ARG A 80 -17.51 6.73 3.79
N HIS A 81 -16.42 6.64 3.03
CA HIS A 81 -15.43 7.74 2.94
C HIS A 81 -15.60 8.64 1.71
N HIS A 82 -16.24 8.14 0.68
CA HIS A 82 -16.37 8.85 -0.60
C HIS A 82 -17.81 8.94 -1.09
N GLY A 83 -18.80 8.33 -0.41
CA GLY A 83 -20.18 8.27 -0.88
C GLY A 83 -20.34 7.51 -2.20
N TRP A 84 -19.36 6.68 -2.56
CA TRP A 84 -19.34 5.97 -3.82
C TRP A 84 -19.70 4.49 -3.64
N GLU A 85 -20.82 4.09 -4.25
CA GLU A 85 -21.29 2.72 -4.26
C GLU A 85 -20.60 1.92 -5.37
N VAL A 86 -19.43 1.35 -5.06
CA VAL A 86 -18.66 0.54 -5.98
C VAL A 86 -19.30 -0.83 -6.13
N LYS A 87 -19.64 -1.23 -7.36
CA LYS A 87 -20.23 -2.54 -7.64
C LYS A 87 -19.16 -3.64 -7.68
N ARG A 88 -19.53 -4.85 -7.25
CA ARG A 88 -18.63 -6.01 -7.24
C ARG A 88 -18.01 -6.30 -8.63
N GLU A 89 -18.79 -6.22 -9.68
CA GLU A 89 -18.35 -6.47 -11.06
C GLU A 89 -17.36 -5.43 -11.59
N TRP A 90 -17.20 -4.29 -10.90
CA TRP A 90 -16.19 -3.26 -11.23
C TRP A 90 -14.87 -3.48 -10.54
N MET A 91 -14.79 -4.44 -9.61
CA MET A 91 -13.60 -4.68 -8.81
C MET A 91 -12.79 -5.82 -9.39
N MET A 92 -11.52 -5.54 -9.67
CA MET A 92 -10.52 -6.53 -10.07
C MET A 92 -9.32 -6.43 -9.12
N HIS A 93 -8.92 -7.56 -8.57
CA HIS A 93 -7.72 -7.63 -7.75
C HIS A 93 -6.48 -7.73 -8.64
N THR A 94 -5.47 -6.93 -8.34
CA THR A 94 -4.17 -6.94 -9.03
C THR A 94 -3.03 -6.97 -8.00
N PRO A 95 -1.88 -7.55 -8.34
CA PRO A 95 -0.69 -7.52 -7.46
C PRO A 95 0.00 -6.15 -7.54
N GLY A 96 -0.59 -5.16 -6.87
CA GLY A 96 -0.06 -3.80 -6.80
C GLY A 96 -0.61 -2.83 -7.84
N SER A 97 -0.49 -1.53 -7.53
CA SER A 97 -1.00 -0.41 -8.36
C SER A 97 -0.28 -0.28 -9.69
N ASP A 98 1.02 -0.53 -9.75
CA ASP A 98 1.81 -0.41 -10.98
C ASP A 98 1.36 -1.42 -12.04
N THR A 99 1.08 -2.65 -11.60
CA THR A 99 0.52 -3.68 -12.47
C THR A 99 -0.87 -3.29 -12.98
N ALA A 100 -1.72 -2.74 -12.11
CA ALA A 100 -3.04 -2.24 -12.48
C ALA A 100 -2.95 -1.10 -13.50
N LEU A 101 -2.06 -0.14 -13.27
CA LEU A 101 -1.84 1.00 -14.15
C LEU A 101 -1.35 0.54 -15.53
N ALA A 102 -0.31 -0.29 -15.57
CA ALA A 102 0.23 -0.82 -16.81
C ALA A 102 -0.82 -1.63 -17.60
N ALA A 103 -1.62 -2.45 -16.93
CA ALA A 103 -2.69 -3.20 -17.55
C ALA A 103 -3.79 -2.28 -18.12
N THR A 104 -4.16 -1.24 -17.36
CA THR A 104 -5.16 -0.25 -17.78
C THR A 104 -4.70 0.52 -19.01
N VAL A 105 -3.46 1.00 -19.03
CA VAL A 105 -2.90 1.69 -20.19
C VAL A 105 -2.93 0.78 -21.41
N ARG A 106 -2.43 -0.46 -21.29
CA ARG A 106 -2.45 -1.43 -22.42
C ARG A 106 -3.85 -1.76 -22.92
N ALA A 107 -4.83 -1.81 -22.03
CA ALA A 107 -6.22 -2.12 -22.43
C ALA A 107 -6.94 -0.93 -23.06
N ALA A 108 -6.60 0.30 -22.66
CA ALA A 108 -7.28 1.51 -23.08
C ALA A 108 -6.63 2.22 -24.27
N THR A 109 -5.39 1.88 -24.64
CA THR A 109 -4.64 2.55 -25.70
C THR A 109 -4.24 1.60 -26.83
N ARG A 110 -3.98 2.18 -27.99
CA ARG A 110 -3.42 1.54 -29.19
C ARG A 110 -2.02 2.09 -29.46
N GLU A 111 -1.33 1.49 -30.39
CA GLU A 111 -0.04 2.01 -30.87
C GLU A 111 -0.18 3.47 -31.36
N ASN A 112 0.74 4.33 -30.93
CA ASN A 112 0.76 5.78 -31.15
C ASN A 112 -0.31 6.60 -30.43
N ASP A 113 -1.13 6.03 -29.55
CA ASP A 113 -1.97 6.83 -28.66
C ASP A 113 -1.12 7.52 -27.57
N ALA A 114 -1.60 8.65 -27.06
CA ALA A 114 -0.95 9.41 -26.01
C ALA A 114 -1.65 9.22 -24.67
N VAL A 115 -0.86 9.24 -23.59
CA VAL A 115 -1.35 9.23 -22.21
C VAL A 115 -1.09 10.60 -21.59
N LEU A 116 -2.16 11.25 -21.09
CA LEU A 116 -2.04 12.53 -20.40
C LEU A 116 -1.60 12.28 -18.95
N LEU A 117 -0.50 12.93 -18.58
CA LEU A 117 -0.03 12.97 -17.18
C LEU A 117 -0.31 14.36 -16.59
N MET A 118 -0.64 14.41 -15.32
CA MET A 118 -0.90 15.65 -14.57
C MET A 118 0.11 15.79 -13.42
N PRO A 119 1.36 16.20 -13.69
CA PRO A 119 2.35 16.39 -12.64
C PRO A 119 1.98 17.58 -11.72
N PRO A 120 2.42 17.57 -10.46
CA PRO A 120 3.27 16.55 -9.84
C PRO A 120 2.51 15.26 -9.53
N VAL A 121 3.12 14.13 -9.86
CA VAL A 121 2.56 12.79 -9.64
C VAL A 121 3.69 11.89 -9.13
N TYR A 122 3.35 10.87 -8.35
CA TYR A 122 4.32 9.86 -7.92
C TYR A 122 4.94 9.15 -9.13
N TYR A 123 6.26 8.87 -9.04
CA TYR A 123 7.05 8.23 -10.10
C TYR A 123 6.93 6.71 -10.11
#